data_51fe7bea28908e9be33d1f11c326838d
#
_entry.id   51fe7bea28908e9be33d1f11c326838d
#
_cell.length_a   1.000
_cell.length_b   1.000
_cell.length_c   1.000
_cell.angle_alpha   90.00
_cell.angle_beta   90.00
_cell.angle_gamma   90.00
#
_symmetry.space_group_name_H-M   'P 1'
#
loop_
_entity.id
_entity.type
_entity.pdbx_description
1 polymer ?
#
loop_
_entity_poly.entity_id
_entity_poly.type
_entity_poly.pdbx_seq_one_letter_code
_entity_poly.pdbx_strand_id
1 'polypeptide(L)' 'MFQDKTIVCKDCGQEFTFTANEQEFFAEKGFTNEPQRCKPCRDARKGASNNR' A
#
# COMPACT_ATOMS: atom_id res chain seq x y z
N MET A 1 2.78 10.93 14.95
CA MET A 1 1.39 10.81 14.51
C MET A 1 1.29 10.68 13.03
N PHE A 2 0.41 9.83 12.58
CA PHE A 2 0.25 9.59 11.15
C PHE A 2 -0.97 10.35 10.64
N GLN A 3 -0.92 10.71 9.37
CA GLN A 3 -2.04 11.37 8.71
C GLN A 3 -2.30 10.66 7.40
N ASP A 4 -3.57 10.72 6.97
CA ASP A 4 -3.91 10.16 5.68
C ASP A 4 -3.10 10.86 4.59
N LYS A 5 -2.66 10.10 3.61
CA LYS A 5 -1.94 10.67 2.49
C LYS A 5 -2.39 9.99 1.21
N THR A 6 -2.26 10.70 0.12
CA THR A 6 -2.67 10.20 -1.18
C THR A 6 -1.44 9.69 -1.91
N ILE A 7 -1.55 8.48 -2.45
CA ILE A 7 -0.48 7.86 -3.21
C ILE A 7 -1.04 7.45 -4.55
N VAL A 8 -0.23 7.60 -5.60
CA VAL A 8 -0.64 7.23 -6.94
C VAL A 8 -0.08 5.84 -7.25
N CYS A 9 -0.96 4.95 -7.64
CA CYS A 9 -0.56 3.60 -8.03
C CYS A 9 0.39 3.67 -9.21
N LYS A 10 1.51 3.00 -9.14
CA LYS A 10 2.48 3.04 -10.20
C LYS A 10 2.12 2.11 -11.35
N ASP A 11 1.14 1.23 -11.14
CA ASP A 11 0.72 0.30 -12.18
C ASP A 11 -0.45 0.85 -13.00
N CYS A 12 -1.52 1.26 -12.32
CA CYS A 12 -2.71 1.72 -13.02
C CYS A 12 -2.88 3.23 -13.00
N GLY A 13 -2.10 3.93 -12.19
CA GLY A 13 -2.15 5.38 -12.13
C GLY A 13 -3.29 5.94 -11.32
N GLN A 14 -4.01 5.11 -10.60
CA GLN A 14 -5.12 5.58 -9.79
C GLN A 14 -4.62 6.06 -8.43
N GLU A 15 -5.25 7.11 -7.94
CA GLU A 15 -4.94 7.61 -6.60
C GLU A 15 -5.65 6.75 -5.57
N PHE A 16 -4.98 6.50 -4.47
CA PHE A 16 -5.60 5.82 -3.34
C PHE A 16 -5.11 6.46 -2.05
N THR A 17 -5.89 6.31 -1.00
CA THR A 17 -5.58 6.92 0.27
C THR A 17 -4.85 5.92 1.16
N PHE A 18 -3.68 6.33 1.63
CA PHE A 18 -2.92 5.56 2.62
C PHE A 18 -3.28 6.15 3.98
N THR A 19 -4.21 5.53 4.66
CA THR A 19 -4.78 6.10 5.87
C THR A 19 -3.81 6.04 7.03
N ALA A 20 -4.10 6.84 8.05
CA ALA A 20 -3.28 6.85 9.25
C ALA A 20 -3.27 5.47 9.90
N ASN A 21 -4.41 4.79 9.91
CA ASN A 21 -4.48 3.45 10.49
C ASN A 21 -3.56 2.48 9.76
N GLU A 22 -3.55 2.58 8.44
CA GLU A 22 -2.67 1.71 7.65
C GLU A 22 -1.22 2.04 7.90
N GLN A 23 -0.91 3.30 8.07
CA GLN A 23 0.46 3.69 8.39
C GLN A 23 0.89 3.14 9.73
N GLU A 24 0.01 3.17 10.70
CA GLU A 24 0.29 2.56 12.00
C GLU A 24 0.52 1.07 11.87
N PHE A 25 -0.30 0.41 11.06
CA PHE A 25 -0.16 -1.01 10.83
C PHE A 25 1.20 -1.33 10.22
N PHE A 26 1.60 -0.53 9.23
CA PHE A 26 2.91 -0.73 8.60
C PHE A 26 4.03 -0.55 9.60
N ALA A 27 3.91 0.47 10.45
CA ALA A 27 4.94 0.73 11.45
C ALA A 27 5.00 -0.42 12.46
N GLU A 28 3.84 -0.93 12.84
CA GLU A 28 3.78 -2.02 13.79
C GLU A 28 4.43 -3.27 13.25
N LYS A 29 4.27 -3.52 11.95
CA LYS A 29 4.85 -4.68 11.31
C LYS A 29 6.31 -4.48 10.95
N GLY A 30 6.82 -3.28 11.15
CA GLY A 30 8.20 -2.98 10.82
C GLY A 30 8.42 -2.61 9.37
N PHE A 31 7.35 -2.33 8.63
CA PHE A 31 7.48 -1.89 7.26
C PHE A 31 7.86 -0.42 7.25
N THR A 32 8.89 -0.07 6.52
CA THR A 32 9.31 1.32 6.43
C THR A 32 8.92 1.97 5.12
N ASN A 33 8.44 1.21 4.15
CA ASN A 33 8.09 1.71 2.84
C ASN A 33 6.59 1.82 2.69
N GLU A 34 6.16 2.86 1.97
CA GLU A 34 4.75 3.02 1.66
C GLU A 34 4.37 2.09 0.51
N PRO A 35 3.10 1.67 0.46
CA PRO A 35 2.63 0.92 -0.70
C PRO A 35 2.64 1.82 -1.93
N GLN A 36 3.07 1.28 -3.05
CA GLN A 36 3.13 2.05 -4.29
C GLN A 36 2.08 1.61 -5.29
N ARG A 37 1.26 0.65 -4.91
CA ARG A 37 0.20 0.14 -5.76
C ARG A 37 -1.10 0.15 -5.00
N CYS A 38 -2.18 0.42 -5.72
CA CYS A 38 -3.49 0.38 -5.10
C CYS A 38 -3.83 -1.06 -4.71
N LYS A 39 -4.86 -1.20 -3.89
CA LYS A 39 -5.18 -2.51 -3.36
C LYS A 39 -5.48 -3.53 -4.42
N PRO A 40 -6.31 -3.24 -5.44
CA PRO A 40 -6.56 -4.23 -6.49
C PRO A 40 -5.29 -4.67 -7.21
N CYS A 41 -4.39 -3.73 -7.48
CA CYS A 41 -3.14 -4.07 -8.16
C CYS A 41 -2.24 -4.90 -7.26
N ARG A 42 -2.21 -4.58 -5.98
CA ARG A 42 -1.41 -5.35 -5.04
C ARG A 42 -1.92 -6.78 -4.95
N ASP A 43 -3.24 -6.94 -4.89
CA ASP A 43 -3.82 -8.26 -4.81
C ASP A 43 -3.52 -9.08 -6.06
N ALA A 44 -3.60 -8.43 -7.21
CA ALA A 44 -3.33 -9.11 -8.46
C ALA A 44 -1.88 -9.59 -8.52
N ARG A 45 -0.96 -8.74 -8.14
CA ARG A 45 0.45 -9.12 -8.17
C ARG A 45 0.76 -10.17 -7.12
N LYS A 46 0.13 -10.04 -5.96
CA LYS A 46 0.34 -11.02 -4.91
C LYS A 46 -0.09 -12.40 -5.37
N GLY A 47 -1.23 -12.46 -6.02
CA GLY A 47 -1.70 -13.73 -6.53
C GLY A 47 -0.79 -14.29 -7.60
N ALA A 48 -0.21 -13.44 -8.40
CA ALA A 48 0.67 -13.88 -9.46
C ALA A 48 2.03 -14.32 -8.92
N SER A 49 2.61 -13.56 -8.00
CA SER A 49 3.94 -13.85 -7.54
C SER A 49 3.92 -14.86 -6.42
N ASN A 50 3.03 -14.76 -5.56
CA ASN A 50 2.94 -15.72 -4.56
C ASN A 50 4.15 -16.15 -3.83
N ASN A 51 4.45 -16.32 -3.64
CA ASN A 51 5.32 -16.63 -3.06
C ASN A 51 5.55 -16.80 -2.10
N ARG A 52 5.46 -17.02 -1.86
CA ARG A 52 5.74 -17.20 -1.04
C ARG A 52 5.69 -17.25 -0.71
#